data_a0682b7c35b8d59791ade58a629c8416
#
_entry.id   a0682b7c35b8d59791ade58a629c8416
#
_cell.length_a   1.000
_cell.length_b   1.000
_cell.length_c   1.000
_cell.angle_alpha   90.00
_cell.angle_beta   90.00
_cell.angle_gamma   90.00
#
_symmetry.space_group_name_H-M   'P 1'
#
loop_
_entity.id
_entity.type
_entity.pdbx_description
1 polymer ?
#
loop_
_entity_poly.entity_id
_entity_poly.type
_entity_poly.pdbx_seq_one_letter_code
_entity_poly.pdbx_strand_id
1 'polypeptide(L)'
;MHYFEFAQKDATVYEASATQSANTGLDEILEIRKDMNEAGTVVNVSRVLIKFDLSYISASLVSGLIPSSTRYYLNLYDANPKELTTSDTLYAYPVSQSWTMGGGRRYDQPLTTEGVSWRYKTGESAADQWVSGS
;
A
#
# COMPACT_ATOMS: atom_id res chain seq x y z
N MET A 1 4.80 -22.60 -16.83
CA MET A 1 3.81 -22.69 -15.72
C MET A 1 3.67 -21.29 -15.14
N HIS A 2 2.45 -20.85 -14.82
CA HIS A 2 2.18 -19.57 -14.21
C HIS A 2 1.60 -19.80 -12.83
N TYR A 3 2.12 -19.10 -11.83
CA TYR A 3 1.57 -19.05 -10.49
C TYR A 3 0.98 -17.65 -10.26
N PHE A 4 -0.14 -17.60 -9.57
CA PHE A 4 -0.80 -16.36 -9.19
C PHE A 4 -0.87 -16.32 -7.67
N GLU A 5 -0.47 -15.19 -7.10
CA GLU A 5 -0.61 -14.91 -5.68
C GLU A 5 -1.41 -13.63 -5.51
N PHE A 6 -2.42 -13.67 -4.66
CA PHE A 6 -3.23 -12.53 -4.33
C PHE A 6 -2.68 -11.81 -3.09
N ALA A 7 -2.95 -10.53 -2.98
CA ALA A 7 -2.58 -9.77 -1.80
C ALA A 7 -3.19 -10.39 -0.54
N GLN A 8 -2.37 -10.62 0.47
CA GLN A 8 -2.78 -11.06 1.79
C GLN A 8 -3.40 -9.92 2.59
N LYS A 9 -2.87 -8.72 2.41
CA LYS A 9 -3.35 -7.49 2.99
C LYS A 9 -2.91 -6.30 2.17
N ASP A 10 -3.69 -5.26 2.19
CA ASP A 10 -3.41 -4.00 1.54
C ASP A 10 -4.02 -2.82 2.30
N ALA A 11 -3.59 -1.63 2.01
CA ALA A 11 -4.15 -0.38 2.51
C ALA A 11 -3.64 0.81 1.69
N THR A 12 -4.42 1.86 1.62
CA THR A 12 -3.97 3.18 1.16
C THR A 12 -3.61 4.06 2.36
N VAL A 13 -2.53 4.81 2.27
CA VAL A 13 -2.13 5.78 3.30
C VAL A 13 -2.05 7.17 2.71
N TYR A 14 -2.57 8.18 3.43
CA TYR A 14 -2.74 9.55 2.96
C TYR A 14 -1.90 10.52 3.76
N GLU A 15 -1.16 11.40 3.08
CA GLU A 15 -0.26 12.37 3.70
C GLU A 15 -0.97 13.57 4.35
N ALA A 16 -2.13 13.96 3.82
CA ALA A 16 -2.84 15.14 4.28
C ALA A 16 -3.10 15.12 5.79
N SER A 17 -2.90 16.25 6.46
CA SER A 17 -2.97 16.36 7.93
C SER A 17 -4.29 15.86 8.52
N ALA A 18 -5.39 16.02 7.81
CA ALA A 18 -6.73 15.54 8.25
C ALA A 18 -6.87 14.00 8.18
N THR A 19 -6.04 13.31 7.40
CA THR A 19 -6.14 11.87 7.14
C THR A 19 -4.88 11.08 7.42
N GLN A 20 -3.79 11.75 7.82
CA GLN A 20 -2.48 11.10 8.02
C GLN A 20 -2.45 10.02 9.13
N SER A 21 -3.46 10.00 10.01
CA SER A 21 -3.65 8.96 11.02
C SER A 21 -4.82 8.01 10.68
N ALA A 22 -5.54 8.24 9.59
CA ALA A 22 -6.65 7.39 9.20
C ALA A 22 -6.14 6.04 8.70
N ASN A 23 -6.75 4.97 9.22
CA ASN A 23 -6.60 3.64 8.68
C ASN A 23 -7.63 3.40 7.58
N THR A 24 -7.22 2.69 6.53
CA THR A 24 -8.06 2.38 5.36
C THR A 24 -7.95 0.92 4.95
N GLY A 25 -7.67 0.04 5.89
CA GLY A 25 -7.46 -1.39 5.63
C GLY A 25 -8.69 -2.14 5.11
N LEU A 26 -9.89 -1.56 5.21
CA LEU A 26 -11.12 -2.12 4.65
C LEU A 26 -11.68 -1.34 3.45
N ASP A 27 -10.92 -0.41 2.90
CA ASP A 27 -11.31 0.20 1.63
C ASP A 27 -11.21 -0.82 0.49
N GLU A 28 -12.23 -0.84 -0.36
CA GLU A 28 -12.35 -1.81 -1.44
C GLU A 28 -11.48 -1.46 -2.65
N ILE A 29 -11.04 -0.20 -2.74
CA ILE A 29 -10.23 0.32 -3.84
C ILE A 29 -8.98 0.98 -3.27
N LEU A 30 -7.83 0.56 -3.78
CA LEU A 30 -6.55 1.18 -3.48
C LEU A 30 -6.39 2.45 -4.32
N GLU A 31 -5.98 3.53 -3.69
CA GLU A 31 -5.94 4.85 -4.32
C GLU A 31 -4.50 5.38 -4.41
N ILE A 32 -4.00 5.55 -5.62
CA ILE A 32 -2.75 6.28 -5.89
C ILE A 32 -3.13 7.66 -6.39
N ARG A 33 -2.81 8.67 -5.59
CA ARG A 33 -3.32 10.02 -5.78
C ARG A 33 -2.28 11.08 -5.45
N LYS A 34 -2.30 12.16 -6.19
CA LYS A 34 -1.54 13.38 -5.92
C LYS A 34 -2.44 14.58 -6.13
N ASP A 35 -2.81 15.23 -5.05
CA ASP A 35 -3.65 16.43 -5.09
C ASP A 35 -2.80 17.69 -5.09
N MET A 36 -3.19 18.65 -5.90
CA MET A 36 -2.60 19.98 -5.94
C MET A 36 -3.67 21.03 -5.62
N ASN A 37 -3.26 22.10 -4.95
CA ASN A 37 -4.11 23.28 -4.80
C ASN A 37 -4.07 24.15 -6.07
N GLU A 38 -4.86 25.22 -6.10
CA GLU A 38 -4.92 26.16 -7.22
C GLU A 38 -3.56 26.84 -7.53
N ALA A 39 -2.68 26.92 -6.55
CA ALA A 39 -1.31 27.45 -6.72
C ALA A 39 -0.31 26.40 -7.25
N GLY A 40 -0.76 25.17 -7.56
CA GLY A 40 0.09 24.09 -8.03
C GLY A 40 0.94 23.43 -6.93
N THR A 41 0.66 23.72 -5.66
CA THR A 41 1.35 23.09 -4.53
C THR A 41 0.70 21.74 -4.21
N VAL A 42 1.51 20.69 -4.01
CA VAL A 42 1.03 19.40 -3.58
C VAL A 42 0.49 19.48 -2.16
N VAL A 43 -0.76 19.10 -1.95
CA VAL A 43 -1.45 19.17 -0.66
C VAL A 43 -1.80 17.81 -0.09
N ASN A 44 -1.74 16.77 -0.92
CA ASN A 44 -1.93 15.40 -0.49
C ASN A 44 -1.25 14.44 -1.46
N VAL A 45 -0.62 13.41 -0.90
CA VAL A 45 -0.12 12.26 -1.64
C VAL A 45 -0.69 11.01 -0.99
N SER A 46 -1.09 10.03 -1.77
CA SER A 46 -1.39 8.71 -1.25
C SER A 46 -0.34 7.71 -1.70
N ARG A 47 -0.16 6.68 -0.88
CA ARG A 47 0.65 5.50 -1.19
C ARG A 47 -0.15 4.25 -0.91
N VAL A 48 0.08 3.23 -1.69
CA VAL A 48 -0.53 1.92 -1.51
C VAL A 48 0.49 0.97 -0.90
N LEU A 49 0.09 0.28 0.14
CA LEU A 49 0.85 -0.81 0.75
C LEU A 49 0.18 -2.12 0.36
N ILE A 50 0.95 -3.07 -0.13
CA ILE A 50 0.46 -4.40 -0.49
C ILE A 50 1.42 -5.44 0.08
N LYS A 51 0.89 -6.50 0.67
CA LYS A 51 1.66 -7.65 1.12
C LYS A 51 1.14 -8.92 0.48
N PHE A 52 2.06 -9.70 -0.08
CA PHE A 52 1.83 -11.06 -0.55
C PHE A 52 2.43 -12.07 0.42
N ASP A 53 1.81 -13.24 0.55
CA ASP A 53 2.45 -14.37 1.23
C ASP A 53 3.31 -15.13 0.22
N LEU A 54 4.61 -14.91 0.29
CA LEU A 54 5.58 -15.53 -0.61
C LEU A 54 6.22 -16.80 -0.02
N SER A 55 5.70 -17.32 1.09
CA SER A 55 6.28 -18.48 1.78
C SER A 55 6.35 -19.72 0.89
N TYR A 56 5.27 -20.03 0.17
CA TYR A 56 5.22 -21.14 -0.76
C TYR A 56 6.19 -20.95 -1.95
N ILE A 57 6.25 -19.77 -2.51
CA ILE A 57 7.15 -19.45 -3.63
C ILE A 57 8.61 -19.57 -3.18
N SER A 58 8.92 -19.04 -1.99
CA SER A 58 10.25 -19.15 -1.40
C SER A 58 10.68 -20.61 -1.17
N ALA A 59 9.80 -21.42 -0.57
CA ALA A 59 10.06 -22.85 -0.37
C ALA A 59 10.25 -23.60 -1.69
N SER A 60 9.45 -23.26 -2.71
CA SER A 60 9.53 -23.87 -4.04
C SER A 60 10.81 -23.51 -4.79
N LEU A 61 11.33 -22.30 -4.60
CA LEU A 61 12.65 -21.90 -5.13
C LEU A 61 13.77 -22.69 -4.45
N VAL A 62 13.73 -22.80 -3.12
CA VAL A 62 14.75 -23.53 -2.35
C VAL A 62 14.78 -25.02 -2.73
N SER A 63 13.61 -25.63 -2.92
CA SER A 63 13.50 -27.04 -3.32
C SER A 63 13.79 -27.29 -4.81
N GLY A 64 14.00 -26.23 -5.61
CA GLY A 64 14.22 -26.35 -7.06
C GLY A 64 12.95 -26.67 -7.87
N LEU A 65 11.78 -26.65 -7.24
CA LEU A 65 10.52 -26.84 -7.94
C LEU A 65 10.19 -25.67 -8.88
N ILE A 66 10.62 -24.47 -8.51
CA ILE A 66 10.54 -23.27 -9.33
C ILE A 66 11.98 -22.88 -9.71
N PRO A 67 12.28 -22.67 -11.00
CA PRO A 67 13.62 -22.25 -11.43
C PRO A 67 14.02 -20.88 -10.87
N SER A 68 15.28 -20.69 -10.55
CA SER A 68 15.83 -19.41 -10.10
C SER A 68 15.72 -18.29 -11.15
N SER A 69 15.53 -18.65 -12.43
CA SER A 69 15.28 -17.72 -13.53
C SER A 69 13.84 -17.22 -13.63
N THR A 70 12.98 -17.57 -12.67
CA THR A 70 11.57 -17.16 -12.64
C THR A 70 11.45 -15.65 -12.63
N ARG A 71 10.49 -15.12 -13.40
CA ARG A 71 10.18 -13.70 -13.44
C ARG A 71 8.91 -13.43 -12.64
N TYR A 72 8.90 -12.28 -11.97
CA TYR A 72 7.79 -11.82 -11.14
C TYR A 72 7.15 -10.59 -11.78
N TYR A 73 5.83 -10.55 -11.75
CA TYR A 73 5.05 -9.45 -12.30
C TYR A 73 4.02 -9.01 -11.27
N LEU A 74 3.94 -7.72 -11.01
CA LEU A 74 2.85 -7.11 -10.25
C LEU A 74 1.79 -6.68 -11.24
N ASN A 75 0.61 -7.30 -11.18
CA ASN A 75 -0.53 -6.92 -12.00
C ASN A 75 -1.46 -6.03 -11.20
N LEU A 76 -1.68 -4.83 -11.65
CA LEU A 76 -2.61 -3.86 -11.09
C LEU A 76 -3.73 -3.63 -12.10
N TYR A 77 -4.96 -3.56 -11.61
CA TYR A 77 -6.14 -3.28 -12.42
C TYR A 77 -6.68 -1.91 -12.05
N ASP A 78 -6.94 -1.10 -13.05
CA ASP A 78 -7.54 0.21 -12.85
C ASP A 78 -9.05 0.06 -12.69
N ALA A 79 -9.56 0.52 -11.54
CA ALA A 79 -10.99 0.48 -11.25
C ALA A 79 -11.76 1.65 -11.89
N ASN A 80 -11.09 2.77 -12.20
CA ASN A 80 -11.70 3.94 -12.80
C ASN A 80 -10.74 4.70 -13.74
N PRO A 81 -10.60 4.27 -15.01
CA PRO A 81 -9.61 4.80 -15.95
C PRO A 81 -9.88 6.22 -16.47
N LYS A 82 -10.91 6.90 -15.98
CA LYS A 82 -11.35 8.19 -16.55
C LYS A 82 -10.35 9.34 -16.35
N GLU A 83 -9.46 9.22 -15.38
CA GLU A 83 -8.52 10.27 -15.01
C GLU A 83 -7.06 9.93 -15.33
N LEU A 84 -6.80 8.77 -15.95
CA LEU A 84 -5.46 8.42 -16.36
C LEU A 84 -5.02 9.25 -17.57
N THR A 85 -3.89 9.91 -17.42
CA THR A 85 -3.16 10.49 -18.55
C THR A 85 -2.43 9.38 -19.31
N THR A 86 -2.03 9.63 -20.55
CA THR A 86 -1.41 8.64 -21.42
C THR A 86 0.01 8.22 -21.01
N SER A 87 0.59 8.84 -19.98
CA SER A 87 1.96 8.56 -19.53
C SER A 87 2.15 8.89 -18.05
N ASP A 88 1.81 7.93 -17.20
CA ASP A 88 2.08 7.99 -15.78
C ASP A 88 3.14 6.96 -15.39
N THR A 89 4.00 7.30 -14.43
CA THR A 89 5.01 6.40 -13.90
C THR A 89 4.69 6.07 -12.45
N LEU A 90 4.52 4.78 -12.16
CA LEU A 90 4.38 4.26 -10.82
C LEU A 90 5.69 3.66 -10.35
N TYR A 91 6.03 3.89 -9.09
CA TYR A 91 7.21 3.32 -8.46
C TYR A 91 6.79 2.31 -7.39
N ALA A 92 7.44 1.16 -7.37
CA ALA A 92 7.26 0.15 -6.33
C ALA A 92 8.56 -0.02 -5.55
N TYR A 93 8.45 0.04 -4.22
CA TYR A 93 9.57 -0.11 -3.30
C TYR A 93 9.29 -1.19 -2.27
N PRO A 94 10.30 -1.96 -1.85
CA PRO A 94 10.13 -2.90 -0.76
C PRO A 94 9.88 -2.18 0.57
N VAL A 95 8.98 -2.72 1.39
CA VAL A 95 8.73 -2.24 2.75
C VAL A 95 9.41 -3.19 3.73
N SER A 96 10.41 -2.71 4.47
CA SER A 96 11.20 -3.50 5.40
C SER A 96 10.58 -3.65 6.80
N GLN A 97 9.55 -2.87 7.10
CA GLN A 97 8.90 -2.86 8.41
C GLN A 97 7.55 -3.58 8.35
N SER A 98 7.26 -4.35 9.40
CA SER A 98 5.93 -4.97 9.55
C SER A 98 4.86 -3.92 9.82
N TRP A 99 3.67 -4.14 9.31
CA TRP A 99 2.53 -3.26 9.48
C TRP A 99 1.23 -4.07 9.62
N THR A 100 0.21 -3.47 10.20
CA THR A 100 -1.11 -4.08 10.42
C THR A 100 -2.12 -3.43 9.48
N MET A 101 -2.90 -4.22 8.77
CA MET A 101 -3.90 -3.71 7.82
C MET A 101 -4.92 -2.81 8.51
N GLY A 102 -5.41 -3.25 9.68
CA GLY A 102 -6.46 -2.54 10.40
C GLY A 102 -7.85 -2.79 9.84
N GLY A 103 -8.85 -2.14 10.44
CA GLY A 103 -10.27 -2.32 10.14
C GLY A 103 -11.00 -1.02 9.79
N GLY A 104 -10.28 0.02 9.43
CA GLY A 104 -10.85 1.33 9.12
C GLY A 104 -11.15 1.52 7.65
N ARG A 105 -11.98 2.53 7.39
CA ARG A 105 -12.27 3.07 6.06
C ARG A 105 -11.98 4.58 6.03
N ARG A 106 -11.63 5.09 4.87
CA ARG A 106 -11.24 6.51 4.67
C ARG A 106 -12.24 7.51 5.23
N TYR A 107 -13.52 7.20 5.14
CA TYR A 107 -14.62 8.11 5.50
C TYR A 107 -15.29 7.77 6.83
N ASP A 108 -14.67 6.93 7.65
CA ASP A 108 -15.18 6.62 8.99
C ASP A 108 -15.32 7.88 9.84
N GLN A 109 -16.41 7.94 10.63
CA GLN A 109 -16.66 9.01 11.60
C GLN A 109 -17.09 8.41 12.95
N PRO A 110 -16.26 8.51 13.99
CA PRO A 110 -14.91 9.09 14.00
C PRO A 110 -13.91 8.27 13.16
N LEU A 111 -12.78 8.87 12.79
CA LEU A 111 -11.72 8.18 12.06
C LEU A 111 -11.25 6.95 12.84
N THR A 112 -11.16 5.82 12.15
CA THR A 112 -10.48 4.64 12.67
C THR A 112 -8.97 4.81 12.51
N THR A 113 -8.22 4.65 13.60
CA THR A 113 -6.79 4.91 13.66
C THR A 113 -5.98 3.65 13.96
N GLU A 114 -6.68 2.57 14.30
CA GLU A 114 -6.09 1.27 14.59
C GLU A 114 -5.67 0.57 13.29
N GLY A 115 -4.37 0.40 13.10
CA GLY A 115 -3.79 -0.14 11.88
C GLY A 115 -2.85 0.84 11.18
N VAL A 116 -2.44 0.47 9.98
CA VAL A 116 -1.50 1.27 9.19
C VAL A 116 -2.09 2.58 8.73
N SER A 117 -1.28 3.63 8.79
CA SER A 117 -1.58 4.97 8.27
C SER A 117 -0.31 5.60 7.71
N TRP A 118 -0.38 6.83 7.24
CA TRP A 118 0.82 7.55 6.81
C TRP A 118 1.86 7.71 7.92
N ARG A 119 1.42 7.93 9.15
CA ARG A 119 2.31 8.14 10.31
C ARG A 119 2.68 6.86 11.03
N TYR A 120 1.83 5.85 11.06
CA TYR A 120 1.94 4.71 11.94
C TYR A 120 1.88 3.37 11.19
N LYS A 121 2.61 2.37 11.69
CA LYS A 121 2.62 1.01 11.15
C LYS A 121 1.46 0.16 11.67
N THR A 122 1.07 0.37 12.93
CA THR A 122 0.16 -0.53 13.65
C THR A 122 -0.89 0.17 14.49
N GLY A 123 -0.68 1.42 14.89
CA GLY A 123 -1.56 2.15 15.80
C GLY A 123 -1.16 3.62 15.88
N GLU A 124 -1.43 4.26 17.04
CA GLU A 124 -1.19 5.71 17.22
C GLU A 124 -0.05 6.03 18.19
N SER A 125 0.63 5.04 18.74
CA SER A 125 1.71 5.30 19.70
C SER A 125 3.00 5.76 19.01
N ALA A 126 3.85 6.46 19.73
CA ALA A 126 5.15 6.88 19.19
C ALA A 126 6.01 5.68 18.75
N ALA A 127 5.86 4.51 19.40
CA ALA A 127 6.55 3.28 19.04
C ALA A 127 6.06 2.68 17.71
N ASP A 128 4.85 3.04 17.30
CA ASP A 128 4.24 2.56 16.06
C ASP A 128 4.57 3.40 14.84
N GLN A 129 5.26 4.51 14.99
CA GLN A 129 5.65 5.35 13.86
C GLN A 129 6.58 4.60 12.90
N TRP A 130 6.47 4.96 11.63
CA TRP A 130 7.42 4.51 10.63
C TRP A 130 8.82 5.03 10.99
N VAL A 131 9.78 4.12 10.96
CA VAL A 131 11.19 4.51 11.10
C VAL A 131 11.67 4.93 9.71
N SER A 132 12.03 6.19 9.57
CA SER A 132 12.67 6.67 8.35
C SER A 132 13.99 5.92 8.16
N GLY A 133 14.14 5.24 7.05
CA GLY A 133 15.41 4.64 6.68
C GLY A 133 16.48 5.73 6.53
N SER A 134 17.57 5.55 7.19
CA SER A 134 18.80 6.30 6.95
C SER A 134 19.42 5.86 5.62
#